data_e6b0cb5e9214e11f9ac1a2813276bdd6
#
_entry.id   e6b0cb5e9214e11f9ac1a2813276bdd6
#
_cell.length_a   1.000
_cell.length_b   1.000
_cell.length_c   1.000
_cell.angle_alpha   90.00
_cell.angle_beta   90.00
_cell.angle_gamma   90.00
#
_symmetry.space_group_name_H-M   'P 1'
#
loop_
_entity.id
_entity.type
_entity.pdbx_description
1 polymer ?
#
loop_
_entity_poly.entity_id
_entity_poly.type
_entity_poly.pdbx_seq_one_letter_code
_entity_poly.pdbx_strand_id
1 'polypeptide(L)'
;KSLLPADPYARATVRALMKEAELYIELPARTCFQEAFFGSPVSDAVKSKAREDLRAGFATLKRHGTFAPYVAGDAFTLADIVFLYSAELAAAVAIQLFELDVLGDLPAAGALLQRLGERPHVRAIAARRDAAMPGFIAAMRARFQGGG
;
A
#
# COMPACT_ATOMS: atom_id res chain seq x y z
N LYS A 1 10.32 14.49 17.28
CA LYS A 1 8.94 14.24 17.75
C LYS A 1 8.65 12.75 17.57
N SER A 2 8.10 12.07 18.60
CA SER A 2 7.73 10.65 18.50
C SER A 2 6.62 10.47 17.44
N LEU A 3 6.75 9.42 16.63
CA LEU A 3 5.73 9.01 15.65
C LEU A 3 4.74 7.99 16.22
N LEU A 4 4.88 7.65 17.51
CA LEU A 4 3.92 6.86 18.26
C LEU A 4 3.35 7.70 19.40
N PRO A 5 2.03 7.65 19.67
CA PRO A 5 1.40 8.32 20.80
C PRO A 5 1.99 7.88 22.15
N ALA A 6 2.01 8.79 23.13
CA ALA A 6 2.40 8.47 24.50
C ALA A 6 1.31 7.65 25.21
N ASP A 7 0.05 7.94 24.92
CA ASP A 7 -1.09 7.17 25.45
C ASP A 7 -1.04 5.71 24.98
N PRO A 8 -1.14 4.72 25.88
CA PRO A 8 -1.05 3.32 25.53
C PRO A 8 -2.14 2.84 24.58
N TYR A 9 -3.37 3.31 24.75
CA TYR A 9 -4.49 2.91 23.88
C TYR A 9 -4.33 3.49 22.47
N ALA A 10 -4.06 4.78 22.35
CA ALA A 10 -3.79 5.41 21.06
C ALA A 10 -2.58 4.78 20.35
N ARG A 11 -1.53 4.43 21.10
CA ARG A 11 -0.36 3.72 20.57
C ARG A 11 -0.72 2.32 20.06
N ALA A 12 -1.59 1.59 20.76
CA ALA A 12 -2.08 0.28 20.32
C ALA A 12 -2.90 0.40 19.03
N THR A 13 -3.77 1.41 18.94
CA THR A 13 -4.56 1.71 17.71
C THR A 13 -3.66 1.99 16.52
N VAL A 14 -2.63 2.84 16.68
CA VAL A 14 -1.66 3.11 15.59
C VAL A 14 -0.98 1.82 15.14
N ARG A 15 -0.53 0.98 16.07
CA ARG A 15 0.10 -0.31 15.73
C ARG A 15 -0.86 -1.28 15.03
N ALA A 16 -2.13 -1.33 15.44
CA ALA A 16 -3.15 -2.14 14.79
C ALA A 16 -3.35 -1.70 13.34
N LEU A 17 -3.54 -0.40 13.09
CA LEU A 17 -3.70 0.17 11.75
C LEU A 17 -2.47 -0.08 10.85
N MET A 18 -1.25 0.00 11.41
CA MET A 18 -0.04 -0.40 10.68
C MET A 18 -0.09 -1.86 10.24
N LYS A 19 -0.49 -2.76 11.16
CA LYS A 19 -0.58 -4.19 10.86
C LYS A 19 -1.72 -4.52 9.90
N GLU A 20 -2.83 -3.82 9.96
CA GLU A 20 -3.90 -3.96 8.97
C GLU A 20 -3.43 -3.57 7.56
N ALA A 21 -2.73 -2.44 7.41
CA ALA A 21 -2.17 -2.03 6.13
C ALA A 21 -1.12 -3.03 5.61
N GLU A 22 -0.23 -3.51 6.47
CA GLU A 22 0.82 -4.45 6.12
C GLU A 22 0.26 -5.83 5.76
N LEU A 23 -0.56 -6.43 6.64
CA LEU A 23 -0.98 -7.83 6.53
C LEU A 23 -2.18 -8.04 5.60
N TYR A 24 -3.10 -7.07 5.55
CA TYR A 24 -4.36 -7.23 4.81
C TYR A 24 -4.42 -6.45 3.51
N ILE A 25 -3.44 -5.59 3.26
CA ILE A 25 -3.36 -4.80 2.02
C ILE A 25 -2.04 -5.10 1.28
N GLU A 26 -0.90 -4.81 1.88
CA GLU A 26 0.39 -4.98 1.20
C GLU A 26 0.71 -6.44 0.92
N LEU A 27 0.58 -7.31 1.90
CA LEU A 27 0.95 -8.71 1.75
C LEU A 27 0.12 -9.44 0.68
N PRO A 28 -1.22 -9.31 0.61
CA PRO A 28 -1.99 -9.83 -0.51
C PRO A 28 -1.56 -9.27 -1.87
N ALA A 29 -1.33 -7.95 -1.98
CA ALA A 29 -0.86 -7.35 -3.22
C ALA A 29 0.50 -7.89 -3.67
N ARG A 30 1.43 -8.11 -2.73
CA ARG A 30 2.77 -8.66 -3.02
C ARG A 30 2.74 -10.01 -3.72
N THR A 31 1.74 -10.85 -3.47
CA THR A 31 1.60 -12.13 -4.15
C THR A 31 1.44 -11.98 -5.66
N CYS A 32 1.00 -10.81 -6.12
CA CYS A 32 0.77 -10.49 -7.52
C CYS A 32 1.79 -9.51 -8.14
N PHE A 33 2.80 -9.04 -7.38
CA PHE A 33 3.79 -8.07 -7.89
C PHE A 33 4.55 -8.58 -9.10
N GLN A 34 4.83 -9.89 -9.14
CA GLN A 34 5.50 -10.54 -10.25
C GLN A 34 4.76 -10.31 -11.57
N GLU A 35 3.44 -10.46 -11.59
CA GLU A 35 2.64 -10.21 -12.79
C GLU A 35 2.43 -8.72 -13.01
N ALA A 36 1.99 -7.97 -11.99
CA ALA A 36 1.66 -6.57 -12.11
C ALA A 36 2.84 -5.70 -12.59
N PHE A 37 4.04 -5.94 -12.09
CA PHE A 37 5.17 -5.03 -12.35
C PHE A 37 6.25 -5.63 -13.25
N PHE A 38 6.36 -6.96 -13.32
CA PHE A 38 7.47 -7.61 -14.02
C PHE A 38 7.01 -8.48 -15.20
N GLY A 39 5.70 -8.64 -15.42
CA GLY A 39 5.15 -9.34 -16.55
C GLY A 39 5.29 -10.86 -16.50
N SER A 40 5.58 -11.44 -15.32
CA SER A 40 5.65 -12.88 -15.11
C SER A 40 4.35 -13.36 -14.45
N PRO A 41 3.54 -14.20 -15.13
CA PRO A 41 2.19 -14.53 -14.68
C PRO A 41 2.18 -15.29 -13.37
N VAL A 42 1.15 -15.05 -12.55
CA VAL A 42 0.80 -15.84 -11.37
C VAL A 42 -0.48 -16.63 -11.65
N SER A 43 -0.68 -17.71 -10.87
CA SER A 43 -1.86 -18.57 -11.08
C SER A 43 -3.16 -17.83 -10.78
N ASP A 44 -4.25 -18.23 -11.45
CA ASP A 44 -5.58 -17.65 -11.24
C ASP A 44 -6.07 -17.83 -9.80
N ALA A 45 -5.69 -18.91 -9.14
CA ALA A 45 -6.00 -19.13 -7.71
C ALA A 45 -5.37 -18.06 -6.82
N VAL A 46 -4.10 -17.69 -7.08
CA VAL A 46 -3.40 -16.61 -6.35
C VAL A 46 -4.08 -15.26 -6.62
N LYS A 47 -4.40 -14.96 -7.89
CA LYS A 47 -5.09 -13.72 -8.27
C LYS A 47 -6.47 -13.60 -7.63
N SER A 48 -7.27 -14.67 -7.66
CA SER A 48 -8.59 -14.68 -7.02
C SER A 48 -8.48 -14.42 -5.52
N LYS A 49 -7.57 -15.10 -4.84
CA LYS A 49 -7.33 -14.90 -3.41
C LYS A 49 -6.88 -13.47 -3.10
N ALA A 50 -5.91 -12.94 -3.84
CA ALA A 50 -5.41 -11.58 -3.66
C ALA A 50 -6.52 -10.53 -3.86
N ARG A 51 -7.38 -10.71 -4.88
CA ARG A 51 -8.52 -9.82 -5.13
C ARG A 51 -9.50 -9.79 -3.96
N GLU A 52 -9.86 -10.96 -3.42
CA GLU A 52 -10.76 -11.07 -2.26
C GLU A 52 -10.13 -10.43 -1.02
N ASP A 53 -8.87 -10.75 -0.73
CA ASP A 53 -8.15 -10.24 0.44
C ASP A 53 -7.99 -8.71 0.37
N LEU A 54 -7.67 -8.15 -0.80
CA LEU A 54 -7.58 -6.70 -0.98
C LEU A 54 -8.92 -6.00 -0.73
N ARG A 55 -10.03 -6.54 -1.24
CA ARG A 55 -11.37 -5.99 -0.96
C ARG A 55 -11.68 -6.01 0.53
N ALA A 56 -11.44 -7.14 1.19
CA ALA A 56 -11.67 -7.30 2.63
C ALA A 56 -10.75 -6.39 3.46
N GLY A 57 -9.47 -6.29 3.08
CA GLY A 57 -8.47 -5.45 3.74
C GLY A 57 -8.83 -3.97 3.70
N PHE A 58 -9.15 -3.43 2.52
CA PHE A 58 -9.59 -2.04 2.39
C PHE A 58 -10.93 -1.79 3.10
N ALA A 59 -11.87 -2.72 3.06
CA ALA A 59 -13.12 -2.61 3.82
C ALA A 59 -12.88 -2.61 5.35
N THR A 60 -11.90 -3.36 5.84
CA THR A 60 -11.49 -3.36 7.25
C THR A 60 -10.85 -2.02 7.63
N LEU A 61 -9.91 -1.55 6.83
CA LEU A 61 -9.25 -0.28 7.06
C LEU A 61 -10.24 0.91 7.03
N LYS A 62 -11.26 0.86 6.16
CA LYS A 62 -12.36 1.84 6.13
C LYS A 62 -13.13 1.92 7.44
N ARG A 63 -13.27 0.81 8.16
CA ARG A 63 -13.97 0.78 9.46
C ARG A 63 -13.13 1.29 10.62
N HIS A 64 -11.82 1.10 10.56
CA HIS A 64 -10.92 1.35 11.69
C HIS A 64 -10.12 2.64 11.54
N GLY A 65 -9.79 3.04 10.32
CA GLY A 65 -9.04 4.27 10.05
C GLY A 65 -9.93 5.51 10.00
N THR A 66 -9.39 6.64 10.43
CA THR A 66 -10.07 7.95 10.39
C THR A 66 -9.79 8.67 9.06
N PHE A 67 -8.54 8.65 8.58
CA PHE A 67 -8.03 9.30 7.35
C PHE A 67 -8.21 10.83 7.27
N ALA A 68 -8.66 11.46 8.34
CA ALA A 68 -8.90 12.89 8.39
C ALA A 68 -8.46 13.49 9.75
N PRO A 69 -7.34 14.21 9.79
CA PRO A 69 -6.38 14.46 8.70
C PRO A 69 -5.40 13.32 8.44
N TYR A 70 -5.25 12.32 9.33
CA TYR A 70 -4.31 11.20 9.24
C TYR A 70 -4.98 9.86 9.49
N VAL A 71 -4.27 8.76 9.21
CA VAL A 71 -4.82 7.40 9.33
C VAL A 71 -5.45 7.13 10.70
N ALA A 72 -4.78 7.55 11.78
CA ALA A 72 -5.20 7.32 13.17
C ALA A 72 -5.85 8.55 13.85
N GLY A 73 -6.24 9.59 13.09
CA GLY A 73 -6.85 10.82 13.63
C GLY A 73 -6.00 12.06 13.43
N ASP A 74 -5.81 12.87 14.48
CA ASP A 74 -5.32 14.24 14.36
C ASP A 74 -3.79 14.38 14.22
N ALA A 75 -3.03 13.34 14.48
CA ALA A 75 -1.57 13.37 14.47
C ALA A 75 -0.97 12.49 13.40
N PHE A 76 0.06 13.00 12.70
CA PHE A 76 0.90 12.20 11.83
C PHE A 76 1.70 11.16 12.64
N THR A 77 1.57 9.88 12.27
CA THR A 77 2.14 8.74 12.98
C THR A 77 2.82 7.76 12.06
N LEU A 78 3.36 6.66 12.61
CA LEU A 78 3.89 5.55 11.80
C LEU A 78 2.82 4.89 10.93
N ALA A 79 1.52 4.93 11.33
CA ALA A 79 0.44 4.39 10.51
C ALA A 79 0.34 5.08 9.16
N ASP A 80 0.59 6.40 9.09
CA ASP A 80 0.56 7.16 7.84
C ASP A 80 1.70 6.75 6.89
N ILE A 81 2.87 6.47 7.44
CA ILE A 81 4.03 6.04 6.65
C ILE A 81 3.80 4.64 6.07
N VAL A 82 3.36 3.70 6.92
CA VAL A 82 3.06 2.33 6.47
C VAL A 82 1.93 2.36 5.45
N PHE A 83 0.85 3.09 5.74
CA PHE A 83 -0.30 3.21 4.84
C PHE A 83 0.11 3.76 3.46
N LEU A 84 0.92 4.83 3.42
CA LEU A 84 1.36 5.43 2.16
C LEU A 84 2.01 4.40 1.23
N TYR A 85 3.02 3.69 1.73
CA TYR A 85 3.78 2.77 0.88
C TYR A 85 3.04 1.45 0.60
N SER A 86 2.21 0.98 1.53
CA SER A 86 1.40 -0.23 1.32
C SER A 86 0.23 0.01 0.38
N ALA A 87 -0.52 1.10 0.57
CA ALA A 87 -1.75 1.36 -0.17
C ALA A 87 -1.48 1.79 -1.62
N GLU A 88 -0.42 2.57 -1.91
CA GLU A 88 -0.07 2.95 -3.28
C GLU A 88 0.18 1.71 -4.16
N LEU A 89 1.02 0.79 -3.68
CA LEU A 89 1.35 -0.43 -4.42
C LEU A 89 0.15 -1.37 -4.55
N ALA A 90 -0.63 -1.50 -3.48
CA ALA A 90 -1.81 -2.36 -3.49
C ALA A 90 -2.91 -1.83 -4.42
N ALA A 91 -3.14 -0.52 -4.44
CA ALA A 91 -4.09 0.11 -5.35
C ALA A 91 -3.66 -0.05 -6.82
N ALA A 92 -2.35 0.07 -7.10
CA ALA A 92 -1.82 -0.16 -8.44
C ALA A 92 -2.06 -1.61 -8.91
N VAL A 93 -1.79 -2.61 -8.06
CA VAL A 93 -2.09 -4.02 -8.35
C VAL A 93 -3.58 -4.25 -8.55
N ALA A 94 -4.41 -3.69 -7.67
CA ALA A 94 -5.87 -3.86 -7.71
C ALA A 94 -6.47 -3.33 -9.02
N ILE A 95 -6.06 -2.15 -9.46
CA ILE A 95 -6.52 -1.56 -10.73
C ILE A 95 -5.97 -2.36 -11.91
N GLN A 96 -4.68 -2.65 -11.93
CA GLN A 96 -4.01 -3.24 -13.09
C GLN A 96 -4.44 -4.68 -13.37
N LEU A 97 -4.61 -5.50 -12.35
CA LEU A 97 -4.90 -6.93 -12.52
C LEU A 97 -6.37 -7.29 -12.30
N PHE A 98 -7.13 -6.46 -11.59
CA PHE A 98 -8.50 -6.80 -11.17
C PHE A 98 -9.54 -5.76 -11.58
N GLU A 99 -9.13 -4.66 -12.23
CA GLU A 99 -10.00 -3.51 -12.54
C GLU A 99 -10.78 -3.01 -11.30
N LEU A 100 -10.12 -3.10 -10.13
CA LEU A 100 -10.71 -2.83 -8.83
C LEU A 100 -10.19 -1.50 -8.28
N ASP A 101 -11.05 -0.48 -8.20
CA ASP A 101 -10.76 0.78 -7.52
C ASP A 101 -11.02 0.64 -6.00
N VAL A 102 -9.99 0.22 -5.27
CA VAL A 102 -10.07 0.02 -3.82
C VAL A 102 -10.11 1.33 -3.01
N LEU A 103 -9.74 2.45 -3.63
CA LEU A 103 -9.76 3.79 -3.02
C LEU A 103 -11.02 4.58 -3.34
N GLY A 104 -11.76 4.21 -4.39
CA GLY A 104 -13.00 4.88 -4.78
C GLY A 104 -14.05 4.87 -3.67
N ASP A 105 -14.16 3.76 -2.93
CA ASP A 105 -15.04 3.64 -1.78
C ASP A 105 -14.47 4.27 -0.49
N LEU A 106 -13.27 4.83 -0.55
CA LEU A 106 -12.56 5.41 0.59
C LEU A 106 -11.88 6.75 0.21
N PRO A 107 -12.67 7.76 -0.21
CA PRO A 107 -12.13 9.02 -0.75
C PRO A 107 -11.24 9.78 0.23
N ALA A 108 -11.49 9.68 1.55
CA ALA A 108 -10.65 10.30 2.57
C ALA A 108 -9.24 9.69 2.59
N ALA A 109 -9.11 8.38 2.35
CA ALA A 109 -7.80 7.72 2.24
C ALA A 109 -7.06 8.15 0.97
N GLY A 110 -7.76 8.27 -0.17
CA GLY A 110 -7.19 8.79 -1.41
C GLY A 110 -6.67 10.23 -1.25
N ALA A 111 -7.46 11.11 -0.63
CA ALA A 111 -7.06 12.48 -0.32
C ALA A 111 -5.86 12.53 0.65
N LEU A 112 -5.79 11.62 1.62
CA LEU A 112 -4.64 11.51 2.52
C LEU A 112 -3.38 11.08 1.75
N LEU A 113 -3.46 10.07 0.90
CA LEU A 113 -2.31 9.62 0.08
C LEU A 113 -1.76 10.77 -0.76
N GLN A 114 -2.64 11.56 -1.39
CA GLN A 114 -2.24 12.74 -2.15
C GLN A 114 -1.47 13.74 -1.27
N ARG A 115 -2.02 14.12 -0.11
CA ARG A 115 -1.36 15.05 0.83
C ARG A 115 -0.03 14.52 1.36
N LEU A 116 0.05 13.21 1.64
CA LEU A 116 1.30 12.58 2.07
C LEU A 116 2.35 12.63 0.96
N GLY A 117 1.94 12.37 -0.29
CA GLY A 117 2.80 12.45 -1.47
C GLY A 117 3.41 13.84 -1.71
N GLU A 118 2.71 14.91 -1.30
CA GLU A 118 3.19 16.30 -1.43
C GLU A 118 4.28 16.67 -0.40
N ARG A 119 4.50 15.86 0.64
CA ARG A 119 5.52 16.14 1.67
C ARG A 119 6.92 16.13 1.06
N PRO A 120 7.80 17.12 1.37
CA PRO A 120 9.11 17.24 0.74
C PRO A 120 9.96 15.98 0.82
N HIS A 121 9.95 15.28 1.97
CA HIS A 121 10.71 14.03 2.15
C HIS A 121 10.14 12.89 1.32
N VAL A 122 8.81 12.78 1.21
CA VAL A 122 8.14 11.75 0.39
C VAL A 122 8.45 12.00 -1.09
N ARG A 123 8.33 13.23 -1.55
CA ARG A 123 8.70 13.61 -2.93
C ARG A 123 10.16 13.29 -3.26
N ALA A 124 11.08 13.56 -2.34
CA ALA A 124 12.49 13.26 -2.54
C ALA A 124 12.75 11.74 -2.64
N ILE A 125 12.06 10.94 -1.83
CA ILE A 125 12.13 9.46 -1.90
C ILE A 125 11.50 8.97 -3.21
N ALA A 126 10.32 9.47 -3.58
CA ALA A 126 9.63 9.12 -4.81
C ALA A 126 10.51 9.41 -6.05
N ALA A 127 11.12 10.60 -6.13
CA ALA A 127 12.02 10.96 -7.23
C ALA A 127 13.21 9.98 -7.36
N ARG A 128 13.80 9.56 -6.25
CA ARG A 128 14.89 8.56 -6.27
C ARG A 128 14.41 7.18 -6.69
N ARG A 129 13.25 6.76 -6.19
CA ARG A 129 12.60 5.50 -6.59
C ARG A 129 12.33 5.50 -8.08
N ASP A 130 11.73 6.56 -8.60
CA ASP A 130 11.31 6.66 -9.99
C ASP A 130 12.52 6.68 -10.94
N ALA A 131 13.62 7.32 -10.53
CA ALA A 131 14.88 7.29 -11.28
C ALA A 131 15.52 5.88 -11.32
N ALA A 132 15.40 5.09 -10.24
CA ALA A 132 15.97 3.75 -10.15
C ALA A 132 15.04 2.66 -10.77
N MET A 133 13.75 2.93 -10.88
CA MET A 133 12.73 1.93 -11.25
C MET A 133 12.96 1.29 -12.63
N PRO A 134 13.31 2.01 -13.72
CA PRO A 134 13.53 1.38 -15.03
C PRO A 134 14.61 0.30 -15.00
N GLY A 135 15.74 0.57 -14.36
CA GLY A 135 16.83 -0.40 -14.22
C GLY A 135 16.43 -1.61 -13.36
N PHE A 136 15.70 -1.36 -12.27
CA PHE A 136 15.18 -2.42 -11.41
C PHE A 136 14.19 -3.33 -12.15
N ILE A 137 13.23 -2.76 -12.88
CA ILE A 137 12.25 -3.53 -13.67
C ILE A 137 12.96 -4.37 -14.73
N ALA A 138 13.93 -3.80 -15.45
CA ALA A 138 14.70 -4.52 -16.46
C ALA A 138 15.43 -5.72 -15.86
N ALA A 139 16.11 -5.53 -14.72
CA ALA A 139 16.81 -6.60 -14.01
C ALA A 139 15.86 -7.71 -13.53
N MET A 140 14.69 -7.34 -13.00
CA MET A 140 13.71 -8.32 -12.52
C MET A 140 13.09 -9.11 -13.69
N ARG A 141 12.77 -8.46 -14.80
CA ARG A 141 12.27 -9.14 -16.01
C ARG A 141 13.28 -10.14 -16.54
N ALA A 142 14.55 -9.76 -16.64
CA ALA A 142 15.61 -10.67 -17.07
C ALA A 142 15.72 -11.90 -16.14
N ARG A 143 15.61 -11.71 -14.83
CA ARG A 143 15.61 -12.80 -13.84
C ARG A 143 14.45 -13.78 -14.02
N PHE A 144 13.24 -13.29 -14.28
CA PHE A 144 12.06 -14.14 -14.48
C PHE A 144 12.03 -14.84 -15.85
N GLN A 145 12.70 -14.28 -16.86
CA GLN A 145 12.81 -14.87 -18.19
C GLN A 145 13.97 -15.87 -18.30
N GLY A 146 15.02 -15.74 -17.50
CA GLY A 146 16.20 -16.61 -17.52
C GLY A 146 16.14 -17.82 -16.58
N GLY A 147 15.05 -18.04 -15.86
CA GLY A 147 14.86 -19.11 -14.88
C GLY A 147 13.95 -20.25 -15.35
N GLY A 148 13.89 -20.49 -16.68
CA GLY A 148 13.17 -21.62 -17.30
C GLY A 148 14.10 -22.77 -17.64
#